data_b8d49179c1a0bddf05b001e22160b55f
#
_entry.id   b8d49179c1a0bddf05b001e22160b55f
#
_cell.length_a   1.000
_cell.length_b   1.000
_cell.length_c   1.000
_cell.angle_alpha   90.00
_cell.angle_beta   90.00
_cell.angle_gamma   90.00
#
_symmetry.space_group_name_H-M   'P 1'
#
loop_
_entity.id
_entity.type
_entity.pdbx_description
1 polymer ?
#
loop_
_entity_poly.entity_id
_entity_poly.type
_entity_poly.pdbx_seq_one_letter_code
_entity_poly.pdbx_strand_id
1 'polypeptide(L)'
;MEVILLERIGKLGQMGDVVRVKDGFARNFLLPRGKALRATADNKARFESMKTELQARNAELKGAADTVAAKLDGKTIIVIRQASEAGQLYGSVSTRDIAGLLKTDGGEVNRSQVVLNAPIKTIGQYKVPLALHPEVETLITVIVARSEGEAERIARGEDVTVQREQAEEDAEAALQAAEAFFEPEAAKARREGDEPEAAAETGAAEDQPKPASAAKSKKKTEAPE
;
A
#
# COMPACT_ATOMS: atom_id res chain seq x y z
N MET A 1 -16.15 -16.17 -28.13
CA MET A 1 -15.51 -16.64 -29.38
C MET A 1 -14.40 -17.63 -29.07
N GLU A 2 -14.09 -18.51 -30.00
CA GLU A 2 -12.98 -19.47 -29.86
C GLU A 2 -11.70 -18.87 -30.42
N VAL A 3 -10.59 -19.06 -29.68
CA VAL A 3 -9.27 -18.54 -30.03
C VAL A 3 -8.21 -19.61 -29.76
N ILE A 4 -7.16 -19.62 -30.59
CA ILE A 4 -5.95 -20.44 -30.43
C ILE A 4 -4.92 -19.59 -29.69
N LEU A 5 -4.38 -20.07 -28.59
CA LEU A 5 -3.36 -19.37 -27.83
C LEU A 5 -1.99 -19.52 -28.50
N LEU A 6 -1.28 -18.40 -28.73
CA LEU A 6 0.10 -18.39 -29.25
C LEU A 6 1.14 -18.38 -28.12
N GLU A 7 0.73 -17.94 -26.94
CA GLU A 7 1.54 -17.89 -25.72
C GLU A 7 0.75 -18.55 -24.59
N ARG A 8 1.45 -19.07 -23.58
CA ARG A 8 0.80 -19.50 -22.34
C ARG A 8 0.23 -18.28 -21.62
N ILE A 9 -1.05 -18.35 -21.27
CA ILE A 9 -1.73 -17.32 -20.49
C ILE A 9 -2.24 -17.93 -19.19
N GLY A 10 -1.79 -17.40 -18.06
CA GLY A 10 -2.25 -17.84 -16.74
C GLY A 10 -3.79 -17.82 -16.67
N LYS A 11 -4.40 -18.86 -16.13
CA LYS A 11 -5.85 -19.08 -16.00
C LYS A 11 -6.62 -19.42 -17.30
N LEU A 12 -6.00 -19.40 -18.47
CA LEU A 12 -6.66 -19.74 -19.73
C LEU A 12 -6.18 -21.09 -20.32
N GLY A 13 -4.87 -21.27 -20.44
CA GLY A 13 -4.32 -22.49 -21.02
C GLY A 13 -2.89 -22.33 -21.54
N GLN A 14 -2.41 -23.37 -22.20
CA GLN A 14 -1.08 -23.43 -22.77
C GLN A 14 -1.06 -22.96 -24.24
N MET A 15 0.14 -22.84 -24.79
CA MET A 15 0.34 -22.55 -26.20
C MET A 15 -0.28 -23.68 -27.06
N GLY A 16 -1.11 -23.28 -28.03
CA GLY A 16 -1.80 -24.19 -28.94
C GLY A 16 -3.18 -24.63 -28.47
N ASP A 17 -3.59 -24.31 -27.25
CA ASP A 17 -4.92 -24.64 -26.79
C ASP A 17 -5.98 -23.78 -27.49
N VAL A 18 -7.08 -24.44 -27.87
CA VAL A 18 -8.28 -23.77 -28.39
C VAL A 18 -9.21 -23.51 -27.20
N VAL A 19 -9.34 -22.24 -26.83
CA VAL A 19 -10.12 -21.85 -25.67
C VAL A 19 -11.27 -20.92 -26.05
N ARG A 20 -12.41 -21.08 -25.36
CA ARG A 20 -13.57 -20.23 -25.54
C ARG A 20 -13.50 -19.07 -24.55
N VAL A 21 -13.42 -17.84 -25.07
CA VAL A 21 -13.31 -16.63 -24.28
C VAL A 21 -14.43 -15.62 -24.58
N LYS A 22 -14.63 -14.65 -23.69
CA LYS A 22 -15.57 -13.56 -23.92
C LYS A 22 -15.12 -12.72 -25.12
N ASP A 23 -16.06 -12.30 -25.97
CA ASP A 23 -15.77 -11.59 -27.23
C ASP A 23 -15.00 -10.29 -27.02
N GLY A 24 -15.35 -9.52 -25.99
CA GLY A 24 -14.65 -8.29 -25.65
C GLY A 24 -13.20 -8.53 -25.23
N PHE A 25 -12.93 -9.56 -24.44
CA PHE A 25 -11.57 -9.91 -24.02
C PHE A 25 -10.70 -10.36 -25.21
N ALA A 26 -11.26 -11.16 -26.09
CA ALA A 26 -10.55 -11.58 -27.29
C ALA A 26 -10.21 -10.40 -28.19
N ARG A 27 -11.20 -9.55 -28.53
CA ARG A 27 -11.02 -8.45 -29.48
C ARG A 27 -10.15 -7.30 -28.94
N ASN A 28 -10.23 -7.00 -27.63
CA ASN A 28 -9.56 -5.83 -27.06
C ASN A 28 -8.19 -6.17 -26.46
N PHE A 29 -7.95 -7.43 -26.11
CA PHE A 29 -6.73 -7.81 -25.41
C PHE A 29 -5.92 -8.88 -26.15
N LEU A 30 -6.51 -10.04 -26.49
CA LEU A 30 -5.76 -11.16 -27.02
C LEU A 30 -5.30 -10.94 -28.47
N LEU A 31 -6.24 -10.56 -29.36
CA LEU A 31 -5.95 -10.37 -30.77
C LEU A 31 -5.05 -9.16 -31.04
N PRO A 32 -5.27 -7.96 -30.44
CA PRO A 32 -4.41 -6.80 -30.69
C PRO A 32 -2.99 -6.96 -30.16
N ARG A 33 -2.80 -7.77 -29.10
CA ARG A 33 -1.47 -8.06 -28.55
C ARG A 33 -0.77 -9.23 -29.21
N GLY A 34 -1.39 -9.86 -30.20
CA GLY A 34 -0.82 -11.04 -30.85
C GLY A 34 -0.67 -12.27 -29.96
N LYS A 35 -1.45 -12.36 -28.87
CA LYS A 35 -1.38 -13.48 -27.91
C LYS A 35 -2.25 -14.66 -28.30
N ALA A 36 -3.20 -14.43 -29.20
CA ALA A 36 -4.07 -15.47 -29.72
C ALA A 36 -4.52 -15.18 -31.15
N LEU A 37 -4.92 -16.22 -31.87
CA LEU A 37 -5.56 -16.14 -33.18
C LEU A 37 -7.01 -16.63 -33.07
N ARG A 38 -7.88 -16.22 -34.01
CA ARG A 38 -9.22 -16.81 -34.11
C ARG A 38 -9.12 -18.26 -34.53
N ALA A 39 -9.92 -19.15 -33.94
CA ALA A 39 -9.93 -20.58 -34.23
C ALA A 39 -10.63 -20.89 -35.55
N THR A 40 -9.99 -20.52 -36.67
CA THR A 40 -10.39 -20.89 -38.05
C THR A 40 -9.46 -21.97 -38.56
N ALA A 41 -9.92 -22.74 -39.58
CA ALA A 41 -9.10 -23.80 -40.19
C ALA A 41 -7.77 -23.27 -40.72
N ASP A 42 -7.78 -22.13 -41.41
CA ASP A 42 -6.58 -21.48 -41.94
C ASP A 42 -5.61 -21.04 -40.83
N ASN A 43 -6.11 -20.54 -39.73
CA ASN A 43 -5.27 -20.11 -38.60
C ASN A 43 -4.70 -21.31 -37.82
N LYS A 44 -5.37 -22.47 -37.83
CA LYS A 44 -4.83 -23.71 -37.26
C LYS A 44 -3.62 -24.16 -38.07
N ALA A 45 -3.73 -24.22 -39.41
CA ALA A 45 -2.62 -24.59 -40.27
C ALA A 45 -1.43 -23.62 -40.14
N ARG A 46 -1.72 -22.31 -40.05
CA ARG A 46 -0.68 -21.28 -39.78
C ARG A 46 -0.02 -21.47 -38.42
N PHE A 47 -0.77 -21.79 -37.40
CA PHE A 47 -0.21 -22.06 -36.06
C PHE A 47 0.72 -23.27 -36.09
N GLU A 48 0.33 -24.35 -36.77
CA GLU A 48 1.17 -25.57 -36.90
C GLU A 48 2.52 -25.26 -37.55
N SER A 49 2.55 -24.41 -38.59
CA SER A 49 3.80 -23.99 -39.23
C SER A 49 4.68 -23.12 -38.34
N MET A 50 4.08 -22.31 -37.46
CA MET A 50 4.82 -21.40 -36.58
C MET A 50 5.12 -21.99 -35.19
N LYS A 51 4.58 -23.15 -34.87
CA LYS A 51 4.65 -23.72 -33.53
C LYS A 51 6.09 -23.90 -33.02
N THR A 52 6.98 -24.40 -33.88
CA THR A 52 8.40 -24.61 -33.50
C THR A 52 9.13 -23.31 -33.20
N GLU A 53 8.89 -22.27 -34.00
CA GLU A 53 9.47 -20.94 -33.80
C GLU A 53 8.95 -20.30 -32.51
N LEU A 54 7.63 -20.37 -32.27
CA LEU A 54 7.01 -19.84 -31.05
C LEU A 54 7.52 -20.57 -29.79
N GLN A 55 7.74 -21.89 -29.88
CA GLN A 55 8.31 -22.68 -28.79
C GLN A 55 9.75 -22.24 -28.46
N ALA A 56 10.59 -22.07 -29.49
CA ALA A 56 11.97 -21.61 -29.33
C ALA A 56 12.00 -20.22 -28.67
N ARG A 57 11.21 -19.29 -29.19
CA ARG A 57 11.11 -17.95 -28.63
C ARG A 57 10.61 -17.93 -27.18
N ASN A 58 9.62 -18.78 -26.85
CA ASN A 58 9.12 -18.91 -25.49
C ASN A 58 10.20 -19.48 -24.55
N ALA A 59 11.00 -20.43 -25.01
CA ALA A 59 12.12 -20.98 -24.24
C ALA A 59 13.22 -19.94 -23.97
N GLU A 60 13.53 -19.09 -24.95
CA GLU A 60 14.47 -17.97 -24.77
C GLU A 60 13.95 -16.95 -23.74
N LEU A 61 12.68 -16.53 -23.86
CA LEU A 61 12.06 -15.62 -22.90
C LEU A 61 11.98 -16.20 -21.49
N LYS A 62 11.72 -17.50 -21.37
CA LYS A 62 11.74 -18.21 -20.10
C LYS A 62 13.15 -18.20 -19.50
N GLY A 63 14.18 -18.53 -20.27
CA GLY A 63 15.58 -18.50 -19.81
C GLY A 63 16.00 -17.09 -19.34
N ALA A 64 15.61 -16.05 -20.09
CA ALA A 64 15.84 -14.67 -19.65
C ALA A 64 15.10 -14.33 -18.33
N ALA A 65 13.85 -14.79 -18.20
CA ALA A 65 13.08 -14.60 -16.97
C ALA A 65 13.67 -15.37 -15.78
N ASP A 66 14.17 -16.59 -15.99
CA ASP A 66 14.83 -17.39 -14.94
C ASP A 66 16.11 -16.73 -14.43
N THR A 67 16.90 -16.09 -15.31
CA THR A 67 18.10 -15.34 -14.89
C THR A 67 17.77 -14.10 -14.04
N VAL A 68 16.67 -13.42 -14.36
CA VAL A 68 16.17 -12.27 -13.58
C VAL A 68 15.56 -12.77 -12.27
N ALA A 69 14.82 -13.88 -12.31
CA ALA A 69 14.22 -14.50 -11.13
C ALA A 69 15.29 -14.86 -10.09
N ALA A 70 16.38 -15.52 -10.52
CA ALA A 70 17.48 -15.89 -9.62
C ALA A 70 18.15 -14.68 -8.93
N LYS A 71 18.13 -13.50 -9.57
CA LYS A 71 18.67 -12.25 -8.99
C LYS A 71 17.72 -11.59 -8.00
N LEU A 72 16.42 -11.83 -8.16
CA LEU A 72 15.37 -11.16 -7.39
C LEU A 72 14.77 -12.05 -6.28
N ASP A 73 15.00 -13.36 -6.35
CA ASP A 73 14.43 -14.30 -5.39
C ASP A 73 14.92 -14.01 -3.96
N GLY A 74 13.97 -13.88 -3.04
CA GLY A 74 14.25 -13.56 -1.64
C GLY A 74 14.76 -12.13 -1.38
N LYS A 75 14.83 -11.25 -2.41
CA LYS A 75 15.30 -9.88 -2.24
C LYS A 75 14.33 -9.08 -1.37
N THR A 76 14.89 -8.30 -0.45
CA THR A 76 14.14 -7.38 0.41
C THR A 76 14.28 -5.95 -0.12
N ILE A 77 13.15 -5.27 -0.27
CA ILE A 77 13.08 -3.88 -0.72
C ILE A 77 12.48 -3.03 0.39
N ILE A 78 13.14 -1.93 0.72
CA ILE A 78 12.67 -0.98 1.72
C ILE A 78 12.00 0.19 1.01
N VAL A 79 10.77 0.50 1.43
CA VAL A 79 9.97 1.62 0.93
C VAL A 79 9.71 2.58 2.08
N ILE A 80 10.36 3.75 2.05
CA ILE A 80 10.14 4.77 3.08
C ILE A 80 9.00 5.69 2.64
N ARG A 81 7.94 5.78 3.46
CA ARG A 81 6.76 6.62 3.24
C ARG A 81 6.27 7.20 4.56
N GLN A 82 5.68 8.39 4.49
CA GLN A 82 5.06 9.00 5.67
C GLN A 82 3.79 8.24 6.07
N ALA A 83 3.66 7.98 7.36
CA ALA A 83 2.50 7.31 7.93
C ALA A 83 2.08 7.95 9.26
N SER A 84 0.82 7.73 9.64
CA SER A 84 0.28 8.14 10.92
C SER A 84 0.85 7.27 12.06
N GLU A 85 0.60 7.65 13.30
CA GLU A 85 0.98 6.89 14.48
C GLU A 85 0.34 5.50 14.53
N ALA A 86 -0.89 5.38 14.06
CA ALA A 86 -1.61 4.11 13.89
C ALA A 86 -1.05 3.21 12.76
N GLY A 87 0.10 3.55 12.15
CA GLY A 87 0.72 2.75 11.10
C GLY A 87 0.05 2.85 9.72
N GLN A 88 -0.91 3.76 9.53
CA GLN A 88 -1.53 3.99 8.23
C GLN A 88 -0.73 5.01 7.41
N LEU A 89 -0.45 4.68 6.15
CA LEU A 89 0.24 5.56 5.22
C LEU A 89 -0.66 6.73 4.81
N TYR A 90 -0.12 7.95 4.73
CA TYR A 90 -0.82 9.10 4.13
C TYR A 90 -1.02 8.97 2.61
N GLY A 91 -0.50 7.90 2.03
CA GLY A 91 -0.66 7.51 0.63
C GLY A 91 -0.82 6.01 0.48
N SER A 92 -0.34 5.48 -0.62
CA SER A 92 -0.30 4.04 -0.85
C SER A 92 0.96 3.67 -1.63
N VAL A 93 1.47 2.46 -1.39
CA VAL A 93 2.52 1.88 -2.21
C VAL A 93 1.85 1.08 -3.33
N SER A 94 2.16 1.46 -4.57
CA SER A 94 1.59 0.87 -5.78
C SER A 94 2.58 -0.05 -6.48
N THR A 95 2.10 -0.83 -7.45
CA THR A 95 2.94 -1.66 -8.33
C THR A 95 3.97 -0.83 -9.09
N ARG A 96 3.68 0.46 -9.37
CA ARG A 96 4.59 1.38 -10.03
C ARG A 96 5.77 1.74 -9.13
N ASP A 97 5.52 1.98 -7.87
CA ASP A 97 6.57 2.35 -6.89
C ASP A 97 7.53 1.18 -6.69
N ILE A 98 6.98 -0.02 -6.50
CA ILE A 98 7.76 -1.26 -6.36
C ILE A 98 8.62 -1.52 -7.61
N ALA A 99 8.03 -1.42 -8.80
CA ALA A 99 8.77 -1.59 -10.05
C ALA A 99 9.85 -0.51 -10.24
N GLY A 100 9.62 0.72 -9.76
CA GLY A 100 10.59 1.80 -9.77
C GLY A 100 11.81 1.49 -8.92
N LEU A 101 11.59 1.03 -7.70
CA LEU A 101 12.65 0.65 -6.76
C LEU A 101 13.44 -0.56 -7.26
N LEU A 102 12.75 -1.59 -7.79
CA LEU A 102 13.41 -2.75 -8.39
C LEU A 102 14.34 -2.36 -9.54
N LYS A 103 13.95 -1.38 -10.37
CA LYS A 103 14.80 -0.87 -11.45
C LYS A 103 16.05 -0.17 -10.94
N THR A 104 15.93 0.60 -9.87
CA THR A 104 17.08 1.26 -9.21
C THR A 104 18.06 0.23 -8.67
N ASP A 105 17.57 -0.90 -8.19
CA ASP A 105 18.36 -2.02 -7.68
C ASP A 105 18.90 -2.97 -8.78
N GLY A 106 18.75 -2.60 -10.05
CA GLY A 106 19.26 -3.35 -11.19
C GLY A 106 18.34 -4.50 -11.68
N GLY A 107 17.10 -4.56 -11.22
CA GLY A 107 16.09 -5.50 -11.71
C GLY A 107 15.24 -4.88 -12.83
N GLU A 108 15.30 -5.41 -14.03
CA GLU A 108 14.45 -4.96 -15.15
C GLU A 108 13.03 -5.55 -15.03
N VAL A 109 12.24 -4.99 -14.10
CA VAL A 109 10.86 -5.43 -13.86
C VAL A 109 9.87 -4.37 -14.33
N ASN A 110 8.85 -4.80 -15.07
CA ASN A 110 7.73 -3.96 -15.48
C ASN A 110 6.63 -3.96 -14.41
N ARG A 111 5.91 -2.85 -14.28
CA ARG A 111 4.76 -2.73 -13.35
C ARG A 111 3.69 -3.81 -13.53
N SER A 112 3.54 -4.36 -14.74
CA SER A 112 2.59 -5.42 -15.06
C SER A 112 3.01 -6.80 -14.55
N GLN A 113 4.28 -6.96 -14.20
CA GLN A 113 4.84 -8.19 -13.64
C GLN A 113 4.72 -8.22 -12.11
N VAL A 114 4.48 -7.08 -11.47
CA VAL A 114 4.22 -7.00 -10.03
C VAL A 114 2.75 -7.34 -9.76
N VAL A 115 2.50 -8.46 -9.11
CA VAL A 115 1.14 -8.90 -8.79
C VAL A 115 0.76 -8.39 -7.41
N LEU A 116 -0.06 -7.35 -7.37
CA LEU A 116 -0.57 -6.77 -6.15
C LEU A 116 -2.10 -6.69 -6.22
N ASN A 117 -2.80 -7.37 -5.32
CA ASN A 117 -4.27 -7.38 -5.32
C ASN A 117 -4.87 -6.03 -4.93
N ALA A 118 -4.24 -5.36 -3.97
CA ALA A 118 -4.63 -4.01 -3.53
C ALA A 118 -3.37 -3.20 -3.22
N PRO A 119 -3.38 -1.87 -3.38
CA PRO A 119 -2.26 -1.02 -2.97
C PRO A 119 -2.04 -1.11 -1.45
N ILE A 120 -0.78 -1.15 -1.04
CA ILE A 120 -0.39 -1.24 0.37
C ILE A 120 -0.64 0.11 1.03
N LYS A 121 -1.36 0.12 2.15
CA LYS A 121 -1.74 1.33 2.90
C LYS A 121 -1.25 1.35 4.35
N THR A 122 -0.63 0.28 4.82
CA THR A 122 -0.13 0.16 6.20
C THR A 122 1.36 -0.15 6.21
N ILE A 123 2.03 0.21 7.31
CA ILE A 123 3.41 -0.15 7.59
C ILE A 123 3.49 -1.65 7.83
N GLY A 124 4.60 -2.27 7.47
CA GLY A 124 4.84 -3.68 7.72
C GLY A 124 5.61 -4.38 6.61
N GLN A 125 5.72 -5.69 6.75
CA GLN A 125 6.39 -6.57 5.80
C GLN A 125 5.36 -7.28 4.92
N TYR A 126 5.54 -7.19 3.61
CA TYR A 126 4.65 -7.75 2.61
C TYR A 126 5.40 -8.65 1.65
N LYS A 127 4.91 -9.86 1.44
CA LYS A 127 5.41 -10.76 0.39
C LYS A 127 4.65 -10.47 -0.90
N VAL A 128 5.36 -9.98 -1.91
CA VAL A 128 4.79 -9.60 -3.20
C VAL A 128 5.27 -10.54 -4.28
N PRO A 129 4.37 -11.28 -4.95
CA PRO A 129 4.73 -12.13 -6.07
C PRO A 129 5.02 -11.30 -7.32
N LEU A 130 6.10 -11.65 -8.00
CA LEU A 130 6.49 -11.14 -9.31
C LEU A 130 6.24 -12.22 -10.35
N ALA A 131 5.38 -11.96 -11.32
CA ALA A 131 5.14 -12.80 -12.48
C ALA A 131 6.03 -12.32 -13.63
N LEU A 132 7.27 -12.76 -13.68
CA LEU A 132 8.23 -12.40 -14.72
C LEU A 132 7.86 -13.05 -16.05
N HIS A 133 7.44 -14.30 -16.00
CA HIS A 133 6.94 -15.08 -17.15
C HIS A 133 5.71 -15.87 -16.71
N PRO A 134 4.82 -16.30 -17.59
CA PRO A 134 3.67 -17.15 -17.23
C PRO A 134 4.04 -18.49 -16.53
N GLU A 135 5.29 -18.89 -16.63
CA GLU A 135 5.85 -20.09 -15.98
C GLU A 135 6.82 -19.80 -14.84
N VAL A 136 7.25 -18.53 -14.69
CA VAL A 136 8.27 -18.13 -13.71
C VAL A 136 7.68 -17.07 -12.79
N GLU A 137 7.43 -17.46 -11.56
CA GLU A 137 6.96 -16.60 -10.49
C GLU A 137 8.03 -16.56 -9.38
N THR A 138 8.33 -15.36 -8.88
CA THR A 138 9.32 -15.14 -7.82
C THR A 138 8.68 -14.33 -6.70
N LEU A 139 9.10 -14.54 -5.46
CA LEU A 139 8.61 -13.81 -4.30
C LEU A 139 9.66 -12.81 -3.84
N ILE A 140 9.25 -11.55 -3.67
CA ILE A 140 10.05 -10.51 -3.04
C ILE A 140 9.42 -10.08 -1.72
N THR A 141 10.24 -9.61 -0.81
CA THR A 141 9.81 -9.03 0.45
C THR A 141 9.86 -7.51 0.33
N VAL A 142 8.73 -6.85 0.54
CA VAL A 142 8.61 -5.39 0.55
C VAL A 142 8.36 -4.94 1.98
N ILE A 143 9.28 -4.14 2.54
CA ILE A 143 9.17 -3.55 3.86
C ILE A 143 8.76 -2.09 3.69
N VAL A 144 7.64 -1.72 4.27
CA VAL A 144 7.14 -0.34 4.27
C VAL A 144 7.30 0.23 5.67
N ALA A 145 8.06 1.33 5.79
CA ALA A 145 8.39 1.98 7.06
C ALA A 145 8.41 3.50 6.93
N ARG A 146 8.44 4.21 8.06
CA ARG A 146 8.61 5.68 8.12
C ARG A 146 10.08 6.10 8.05
N SER A 147 10.95 5.28 8.64
CA SER A 147 12.39 5.52 8.71
C SER A 147 13.18 4.24 8.47
N GLU A 148 14.46 4.36 8.19
CA GLU A 148 15.36 3.22 8.00
C GLU A 148 15.48 2.35 9.27
N GLY A 149 15.51 2.98 10.45
CA GLY A 149 15.57 2.25 11.72
C GLY A 149 14.30 1.43 12.00
N GLU A 150 13.12 1.92 11.60
CA GLU A 150 11.87 1.14 11.66
C GLU A 150 11.89 -0.01 10.65
N ALA A 151 12.44 0.21 9.45
CA ALA A 151 12.54 -0.84 8.45
C ALA A 151 13.41 -2.02 8.94
N GLU A 152 14.50 -1.74 9.65
CA GLU A 152 15.35 -2.79 10.24
C GLU A 152 14.63 -3.59 11.33
N ARG A 153 13.82 -2.92 12.16
CA ARG A 153 13.00 -3.59 13.18
C ARG A 153 11.96 -4.50 12.57
N ILE A 154 11.24 -3.99 11.56
CA ILE A 154 10.26 -4.77 10.79
C ILE A 154 10.93 -5.95 10.07
N ALA A 155 12.16 -5.76 9.56
CA ALA A 155 12.94 -6.83 8.95
C ALA A 155 13.28 -7.96 9.94
N ARG A 156 13.43 -7.62 11.24
CA ARG A 156 13.64 -8.59 12.34
C ARG A 156 12.34 -9.25 12.80
N GLY A 157 11.19 -8.80 12.30
CA GLY A 157 9.88 -9.32 12.68
C GLY A 157 9.25 -8.65 13.90
N GLU A 158 9.73 -7.45 14.28
CA GLU A 158 9.16 -6.66 15.37
C GLU A 158 7.98 -5.82 14.82
N ASP A 159 6.81 -5.94 15.44
CA ASP A 159 5.65 -5.11 15.12
C ASP A 159 5.81 -3.72 15.76
N VAL A 160 6.21 -2.75 14.96
CA VAL A 160 6.51 -1.37 15.40
C VAL A 160 5.25 -0.63 15.90
N THR A 161 4.07 -0.99 15.44
CA THR A 161 2.79 -0.41 15.87
C THR A 161 2.41 -0.82 17.29
N VAL A 162 2.58 -2.08 17.65
CA VAL A 162 2.19 -2.62 18.97
C VAL A 162 3.15 -2.14 20.07
N GLN A 163 4.46 -2.07 19.78
CA GLN A 163 5.45 -1.61 20.74
C GLN A 163 5.29 -0.12 21.09
N ARG A 164 4.75 0.68 20.19
CA ARG A 164 4.56 2.10 20.47
C ARG A 164 3.33 2.36 21.34
N GLU A 165 2.25 1.61 21.12
CA GLU A 165 1.08 1.65 22.01
C GLU A 165 1.48 1.22 23.43
N GLN A 166 2.27 0.16 23.59
CA GLN A 166 2.80 -0.27 24.88
C GLN A 166 3.77 0.74 25.49
N ALA A 167 4.63 1.36 24.69
CA ALA A 167 5.56 2.38 25.18
C ALA A 167 4.84 3.69 25.58
N GLU A 168 3.74 4.04 24.92
CA GLU A 168 2.88 5.18 25.27
C GLU A 168 2.06 4.87 26.54
N GLU A 169 1.52 3.65 26.68
CA GLU A 169 0.87 3.20 27.92
C GLU A 169 1.83 3.14 29.10
N ASP A 170 3.05 2.63 28.91
CA ASP A 170 4.10 2.61 29.92
C ASP A 170 4.59 4.02 30.29
N ALA A 171 4.65 4.95 29.33
CA ALA A 171 5.01 6.33 29.56
C ALA A 171 3.90 7.10 30.30
N GLU A 172 2.63 6.88 29.98
CA GLU A 172 1.49 7.43 30.71
C GLU A 172 1.40 6.84 32.13
N ALA A 173 1.62 5.54 32.29
CA ALA A 173 1.66 4.90 33.60
C ALA A 173 2.82 5.44 34.46
N ALA A 174 4.00 5.69 33.85
CA ALA A 174 5.14 6.30 34.53
C ALA A 174 4.88 7.76 34.92
N LEU A 175 4.17 8.54 34.08
CA LEU A 175 3.76 9.90 34.37
C LEU A 175 2.73 9.93 35.53
N GLN A 176 1.73 9.09 35.49
CA GLN A 176 0.74 8.94 36.58
C GLN A 176 1.40 8.49 37.89
N ALA A 177 2.36 7.56 37.82
CA ALA A 177 3.15 7.15 38.99
C ALA A 177 4.03 8.28 39.53
N ALA A 178 4.60 9.12 38.67
CA ALA A 178 5.38 10.28 39.07
C ALA A 178 4.50 11.38 39.68
N GLU A 179 3.31 11.64 39.13
CA GLU A 179 2.33 12.57 39.71
C GLU A 179 1.82 12.09 41.08
N ALA A 180 1.53 10.78 41.21
CA ALA A 180 1.14 10.19 42.48
C ALA A 180 2.24 10.27 43.56
N PHE A 181 3.51 10.34 43.14
CA PHE A 181 4.63 10.49 44.07
C PHE A 181 4.84 11.94 44.50
N PHE A 182 4.43 12.92 43.67
CA PHE A 182 4.58 14.35 43.97
C PHE A 182 3.39 14.97 44.76
N GLU A 183 2.21 14.33 44.74
CA GLU A 183 0.99 14.86 45.43
C GLU A 183 0.91 14.61 46.94
N PRO A 184 1.62 13.69 47.61
CA PRO A 184 1.38 13.48 49.05
C PRO A 184 1.98 14.55 49.97
N GLU A 185 2.90 15.43 49.50
CA GLU A 185 3.51 16.45 50.37
C GLU A 185 2.82 17.83 50.26
N ALA A 186 2.31 18.18 49.09
CA ALA A 186 1.61 19.45 48.89
C ALA A 186 0.19 19.49 49.51
N ALA A 187 -0.46 18.31 49.61
CA ALA A 187 -1.78 18.18 50.23
C ALA A 187 -1.74 18.16 51.78
N LYS A 188 -0.63 17.79 52.37
CA LYS A 188 -0.43 17.88 53.82
C LYS A 188 -0.10 19.27 54.32
N ALA A 189 0.62 20.07 53.53
CA ALA A 189 0.97 21.44 53.86
C ALA A 189 -0.20 22.41 53.80
N ARG A 190 -1.30 22.08 53.12
CA ARG A 190 -2.50 22.92 53.04
C ARG A 190 -3.57 22.58 54.06
N ARG A 191 -3.43 21.54 54.87
CA ARG A 191 -4.38 21.16 55.92
C ARG A 191 -3.99 21.56 57.33
N GLU A 192 -2.82 22.16 57.53
CA GLU A 192 -2.35 22.61 58.86
C GLU A 192 -2.23 24.15 59.05
N GLY A 193 -2.84 24.91 58.18
CA GLY A 193 -2.84 26.36 58.35
C GLY A 193 -4.16 26.97 57.95
N ASP A 194 -4.96 27.19 58.98
CA ASP A 194 -5.90 28.29 59.06
C ASP A 194 -7.39 27.97 59.00
N GLU A 195 -7.99 27.92 60.16
CA GLU A 195 -9.31 28.43 60.54
C GLU A 195 -9.10 29.54 61.59
N PRO A 196 -10.06 30.47 61.87
CA PRO A 196 -11.05 31.16 61.02
C PRO A 196 -11.05 32.67 61.27
N GLU A 197 -11.83 33.47 60.60
CA GLU A 197 -12.77 34.48 61.10
C GLU A 197 -13.33 35.39 60.01
N ALA A 198 -14.58 35.24 59.83
CA ALA A 198 -15.69 36.18 59.96
C ALA A 198 -15.60 37.57 59.21
N ALA A 199 -16.73 37.77 58.58
CA ALA A 199 -17.52 38.97 58.44
C ALA A 199 -17.40 39.84 57.18
N ALA A 200 -18.51 39.79 56.51
CA ALA A 200 -19.37 40.94 56.15
C ALA A 200 -19.09 41.78 54.90
N GLU A 201 -20.09 41.69 54.09
CA GLU A 201 -20.91 42.72 53.44
C GLU A 201 -20.49 43.40 52.15
N THR A 202 -21.48 43.33 51.27
CA THR A 202 -21.95 44.34 50.29
C THR A 202 -21.08 44.54 49.04
N GLY A 203 -21.57 44.52 47.91
CA GLY A 203 -22.78 44.88 47.25
C GLY A 203 -22.52 44.98 45.72
N ALA A 204 -23.53 44.60 45.05
CA ALA A 204 -24.08 45.19 43.85
C ALA A 204 -23.28 45.32 42.54
N ALA A 205 -23.89 44.67 41.60
CA ALA A 205 -24.44 45.15 40.32
C ALA A 205 -23.61 45.04 39.07
N GLU A 206 -24.24 44.31 38.19
CA GLU A 206 -24.55 44.67 36.80
C GLU A 206 -23.38 45.02 35.88
N ASP A 207 -23.20 44.34 34.79
CA ASP A 207 -24.02 44.44 33.58
C ASP A 207 -23.50 43.49 32.49
N GLN A 208 -24.35 42.73 31.89
CA GLN A 208 -24.21 42.20 30.55
C GLN A 208 -24.64 43.30 29.56
N PRO A 209 -24.20 43.31 28.30
CA PRO A 209 -24.93 42.50 27.35
C PRO A 209 -24.15 41.91 26.15
N LYS A 210 -24.60 40.78 25.68
CA LYS A 210 -24.73 40.48 24.24
C LYS A 210 -25.75 41.45 23.61
N PRO A 211 -25.79 41.74 22.29
CA PRO A 211 -26.10 40.71 21.30
C PRO A 211 -25.62 40.95 19.83
N ALA A 212 -25.79 39.86 19.07
CA ALA A 212 -26.48 39.74 17.79
C ALA A 212 -25.93 40.44 16.52
N SER A 213 -25.74 39.69 15.52
CA SER A 213 -26.59 39.30 14.39
C SER A 213 -26.32 40.00 13.06
N ALA A 214 -26.40 39.14 12.06
CA ALA A 214 -26.99 39.37 10.73
C ALA A 214 -26.07 40.06 9.69
N ALA A 215 -25.96 39.68 8.48
CA ALA A 215 -26.70 38.96 7.51
C ALA A 215 -26.20 39.32 6.10
N LYS A 216 -26.26 38.35 5.19
CA LYS A 216 -26.63 38.49 3.77
C LYS A 216 -25.95 39.51 2.85
N SER A 217 -25.40 38.99 1.73
CA SER A 217 -25.94 39.12 0.34
C SER A 217 -24.93 38.53 -0.66
N LYS A 218 -25.27 37.53 -1.44
CA LYS A 218 -25.83 37.49 -2.80
C LYS A 218 -25.30 38.54 -3.78
N LYS A 219 -24.62 38.04 -4.80
CA LYS A 219 -24.72 38.37 -6.25
C LYS A 219 -23.69 37.55 -7.00
N LYS A 220 -24.02 36.53 -7.82
CA LYS A 220 -24.64 36.45 -9.14
C LYS A 220 -24.06 37.43 -10.17
N THR A 221 -23.48 36.86 -11.18
CA THR A 221 -23.50 37.12 -12.65
C THR A 221 -22.20 36.64 -13.26
N GLU A 222 -22.23 35.68 -14.13
CA GLU A 222 -22.55 35.61 -15.57
C GLU A 222 -21.27 35.57 -16.42
N ALA A 223 -21.15 34.49 -17.22
CA ALA A 223 -20.28 34.32 -18.39
C ALA A 223 -20.73 35.32 -19.49
N PRO A 224 -20.09 35.50 -20.68
CA PRO A 224 -19.52 34.49 -21.56
C PRO A 224 -18.25 34.93 -22.32
N GLU A 225 -17.54 34.09 -22.92
CA GLU A 225 -17.30 33.81 -24.36
C GLU A 225 -16.38 32.62 -24.51
#